data_c65e8c6e72c91b612287290989c8e024
#
_entry.id   c65e8c6e72c91b612287290989c8e024
#
_cell.length_a   1.000
_cell.length_b   1.000
_cell.length_c   1.000
_cell.angle_alpha   90.00
_cell.angle_beta   90.00
_cell.angle_gamma   90.00
#
_symmetry.space_group_name_H-M   'P 1'
#
loop_
_entity.id
_entity.type
_entity.pdbx_description
1 polymer ?
#
loop_
_entity_poly.entity_id
_entity_poly.type
_entity_poly.pdbx_seq_one_letter_code
_entity_poly.pdbx_strand_id
1 'polypeptide(L)'
;MTLRPVFIFDLDGTLVDSVYEHVLAWQEALDAEGIELSVWRIHRKIGMSGGLFTNQLLRETKVDITEDRVERLRHLHAKAYQRLSGKIRPLPGARELLQSLTNASIPWAIATSGRMETAAHNLAVLGVDV
;
A
#
# COMPACT_ATOMS: atom_id res chain seq x y z
N MET A 1 3.93 22.99 29.89
CA MET A 1 3.53 22.72 28.52
C MET A 1 3.06 21.25 28.43
N THR A 2 1.78 21.05 28.27
CA THR A 2 1.23 19.70 28.16
C THR A 2 1.39 19.23 26.72
N LEU A 3 2.26 18.26 26.51
CA LEU A 3 2.38 17.60 25.20
C LEU A 3 1.09 16.82 24.93
N ARG A 4 0.38 17.17 23.88
CA ARG A 4 -0.77 16.37 23.42
C ARG A 4 -0.25 15.22 22.56
N PRO A 5 -0.71 13.99 22.78
CA PRO A 5 -0.33 12.87 21.91
C PRO A 5 -0.86 13.10 20.50
N VAL A 6 -0.07 12.70 19.51
CA VAL A 6 -0.46 12.63 18.09
C VAL A 6 -0.32 11.19 17.64
N PHE A 7 -1.34 10.64 16.98
CA PHE A 7 -1.28 9.30 16.42
C PHE A 7 -0.93 9.38 14.94
N ILE A 8 0.04 8.58 14.53
CA ILE A 8 0.40 8.40 13.12
C ILE A 8 0.21 6.93 12.79
N PHE A 9 -0.67 6.65 11.83
CA PHE A 9 -1.00 5.30 11.41
C PHE A 9 -0.39 4.98 10.04
N ASP A 10 0.08 3.77 9.88
CA ASP A 10 0.24 3.18 8.57
C ASP A 10 -1.14 2.85 7.97
N LEU A 11 -1.21 2.61 6.66
CA LEU A 11 -2.47 2.39 5.96
C LEU A 11 -2.69 0.90 5.66
N ASP A 12 -1.88 0.37 4.74
CA ASP A 12 -2.05 -0.99 4.22
C ASP A 12 -1.67 -2.05 5.27
N GLY A 13 -2.62 -2.93 5.60
CA GLY A 13 -2.44 -3.94 6.64
C GLY A 13 -2.50 -3.40 8.08
N THR A 14 -2.75 -2.11 8.27
CA THR A 14 -2.91 -1.47 9.57
C THR A 14 -4.33 -0.94 9.77
N LEU A 15 -4.84 -0.15 8.84
CA LEU A 15 -6.20 0.39 8.86
C LEU A 15 -7.11 -0.27 7.83
N VAL A 16 -6.57 -0.77 6.74
CA VAL A 16 -7.30 -1.48 5.68
C VAL A 16 -6.69 -2.84 5.40
N ASP A 17 -7.54 -3.80 5.07
CA ASP A 17 -7.15 -5.15 4.67
C ASP A 17 -6.85 -5.16 3.16
N SER A 18 -5.64 -4.76 2.80
CA SER A 18 -5.21 -4.50 1.41
C SER A 18 -3.91 -5.20 1.02
N VAL A 19 -3.26 -5.90 1.94
CA VAL A 19 -1.92 -6.47 1.71
C VAL A 19 -1.92 -7.47 0.56
N TYR A 20 -2.90 -8.37 0.52
CA TYR A 20 -2.95 -9.40 -0.52
C TYR A 20 -3.35 -8.86 -1.89
N GLU A 21 -4.16 -7.82 -1.95
CA GLU A 21 -4.44 -7.10 -3.19
C GLU A 21 -3.19 -6.47 -3.78
N HIS A 22 -2.33 -5.90 -2.94
CA HIS A 22 -1.01 -5.41 -3.36
C HIS A 22 -0.11 -6.55 -3.84
N VAL A 23 -0.07 -7.67 -3.13
CA VAL A 23 0.74 -8.84 -3.52
C VAL A 23 0.32 -9.37 -4.88
N LEU A 24 -0.96 -9.56 -5.10
CA LEU A 24 -1.49 -10.08 -6.38
C LEU A 24 -1.30 -9.07 -7.51
N ALA A 25 -1.48 -7.79 -7.24
CA ALA A 25 -1.22 -6.73 -8.22
C ALA A 25 0.26 -6.68 -8.64
N TRP A 26 1.18 -6.85 -7.70
CA TRP A 26 2.60 -6.96 -8.01
C TRP A 26 2.94 -8.23 -8.78
N GLN A 27 2.31 -9.36 -8.43
CA GLN A 27 2.50 -10.59 -9.18
C GLN A 27 2.10 -10.40 -10.65
N GLU A 28 0.91 -9.85 -10.91
CA GLU A 28 0.46 -9.58 -12.27
C GLU A 28 1.38 -8.63 -13.02
N ALA A 29 1.87 -7.57 -12.35
CA ALA A 29 2.79 -6.62 -12.96
C ALA A 29 4.13 -7.28 -13.35
N LEU A 30 4.67 -8.12 -12.48
CA LEU A 30 5.91 -8.85 -12.72
C LEU A 30 5.74 -9.88 -13.83
N ASP A 31 4.66 -10.66 -13.83
CA ASP A 31 4.35 -11.63 -14.86
C ASP A 31 4.22 -10.97 -16.24
N ALA A 32 3.60 -9.78 -16.31
CA ALA A 32 3.48 -9.01 -17.55
C ALA A 32 4.83 -8.54 -18.11
N GLU A 33 5.84 -8.38 -17.27
CA GLU A 33 7.22 -8.04 -17.66
C GLU A 33 8.12 -9.30 -17.80
N GLY A 34 7.53 -10.50 -17.73
CA GLY A 34 8.26 -11.76 -17.83
C GLY A 34 9.13 -12.08 -16.62
N ILE A 35 8.81 -11.54 -15.47
CA ILE A 35 9.56 -11.72 -14.22
C ILE A 35 8.80 -12.66 -13.30
N GLU A 36 9.28 -13.87 -13.13
CA GLU A 36 8.69 -14.83 -12.20
C GLU A 36 9.18 -14.60 -10.76
N LEU A 37 8.25 -14.34 -9.87
CA LEU A 37 8.51 -14.26 -8.43
C LEU A 37 7.35 -14.85 -7.65
N SER A 38 7.64 -15.72 -6.70
CA SER A 38 6.61 -16.37 -5.90
C SER A 38 5.88 -15.37 -5.00
N VAL A 39 4.57 -15.58 -4.84
CA VAL A 39 3.68 -14.73 -4.04
C VAL A 39 4.21 -14.49 -2.63
N TRP A 40 4.76 -15.51 -1.96
CA TRP A 40 5.30 -15.33 -0.62
C TRP A 40 6.54 -14.43 -0.55
N ARG A 41 7.36 -14.41 -1.62
CA ARG A 41 8.49 -13.49 -1.74
C ARG A 41 8.04 -12.05 -1.92
N ILE A 42 7.00 -11.84 -2.71
CA ILE A 42 6.37 -10.52 -2.87
C ILE A 42 5.79 -10.07 -1.54
N HIS A 43 5.01 -10.93 -0.87
CA HIS A 43 4.39 -10.63 0.42
C HIS A 43 5.38 -10.14 1.47
N ARG A 44 6.56 -10.78 1.57
CA ARG A 44 7.60 -10.38 2.53
C ARG A 44 8.18 -8.99 2.31
N LYS A 45 7.92 -8.37 1.18
CA LYS A 45 8.42 -7.05 0.79
C LYS A 45 7.36 -5.95 0.85
N ILE A 46 6.11 -6.33 1.09
CA ILE A 46 5.03 -5.35 1.25
C ILE A 46 5.32 -4.49 2.49
N GLY A 47 5.08 -3.19 2.36
CA GLY A 47 5.43 -2.19 3.38
C GLY A 47 6.75 -1.47 3.15
N MET A 48 7.57 -1.92 2.22
CA MET A 48 8.73 -1.15 1.78
C MET A 48 8.30 0.05 0.95
N SER A 49 9.05 1.15 1.00
CA SER A 49 8.83 2.28 0.09
C SER A 49 8.92 1.81 -1.37
N GLY A 50 8.08 2.36 -2.25
CA GLY A 50 7.95 1.87 -3.62
C GLY A 50 9.25 1.78 -4.42
N GLY A 51 10.21 2.69 -4.16
CA GLY A 51 11.53 2.62 -4.79
C GLY A 51 12.39 1.47 -4.28
N LEU A 52 12.42 1.26 -2.96
CA LEU A 52 13.16 0.15 -2.33
C LEU A 52 12.56 -1.20 -2.72
N PHE A 53 11.24 -1.30 -2.71
CA PHE A 53 10.53 -2.52 -3.10
C PHE A 53 10.89 -2.94 -4.53
N THR A 54 10.74 -2.03 -5.49
CA THR A 54 11.01 -2.32 -6.91
C THR A 54 12.48 -2.66 -7.13
N ASN A 55 13.40 -1.90 -6.53
CA ASN A 55 14.83 -2.16 -6.65
C ASN A 55 15.22 -3.53 -6.06
N GLN A 56 14.64 -3.91 -4.92
CA GLN A 56 14.92 -5.19 -4.31
C GLN A 56 14.36 -6.35 -5.13
N LEU A 57 13.16 -6.23 -5.69
CA LEU A 57 12.60 -7.24 -6.59
C LEU A 57 13.50 -7.46 -7.80
N LEU A 58 13.93 -6.37 -8.43
CA LEU A 58 14.76 -6.46 -9.63
C LEU A 58 16.15 -7.02 -9.35
N ARG A 59 16.73 -6.73 -8.19
CA ARG A 59 18.00 -7.34 -7.74
C ARG A 59 17.89 -8.86 -7.54
N GLU A 60 16.82 -9.31 -6.92
CA GLU A 60 16.60 -10.74 -6.66
C GLU A 60 16.34 -11.54 -7.94
N THR A 61 15.73 -10.94 -8.92
CA THR A 61 15.40 -11.60 -10.20
C THR A 61 16.53 -11.52 -11.23
N LYS A 62 17.64 -10.84 -10.92
CA LYS A 62 18.79 -10.59 -11.81
C LYS A 62 18.42 -9.88 -13.13
N VAL A 63 17.34 -9.14 -13.12
CA VAL A 63 16.88 -8.39 -14.28
C VAL A 63 17.47 -6.99 -14.24
N ASP A 64 17.80 -6.43 -15.42
CA ASP A 64 18.30 -5.06 -15.52
C ASP A 64 17.29 -4.06 -14.97
N ILE A 65 17.79 -3.19 -14.08
CA ILE A 65 17.02 -2.13 -13.44
C ILE A 65 17.17 -0.86 -14.26
N THR A 66 16.16 -0.55 -15.06
CA THR A 66 16.04 0.74 -15.73
C THR A 66 14.89 1.52 -15.11
N GLU A 67 14.99 2.85 -15.10
CA GLU A 67 13.91 3.71 -14.59
C GLU A 67 12.60 3.47 -15.36
N ASP A 68 12.67 3.29 -16.67
CA ASP A 68 11.52 2.99 -17.51
C ASP A 68 10.84 1.67 -17.11
N ARG A 69 11.62 0.65 -16.77
CA ARG A 69 11.09 -0.64 -16.33
C ARG A 69 10.42 -0.52 -14.96
N VAL A 70 11.04 0.20 -14.05
CA VAL A 70 10.45 0.49 -12.73
C VAL A 70 9.12 1.21 -12.89
N GLU A 71 9.04 2.21 -13.75
CA GLU A 71 7.81 2.98 -13.95
C GLU A 71 6.72 2.14 -14.63
N ARG A 72 7.07 1.29 -15.59
CA ARG A 72 6.12 0.32 -16.18
C ARG A 72 5.56 -0.64 -15.13
N LEU A 73 6.41 -1.21 -14.29
CA LEU A 73 5.98 -2.08 -13.20
C LEU A 73 5.03 -1.38 -12.24
N ARG A 74 5.33 -0.13 -11.87
CA ARG A 74 4.45 0.67 -11.01
C ARG A 74 3.10 0.95 -11.67
N HIS A 75 3.10 1.28 -12.95
CA HIS A 75 1.88 1.50 -13.71
C HIS A 75 1.04 0.23 -13.80
N LEU A 76 1.65 -0.90 -14.13
CA LEU A 76 0.98 -2.19 -14.20
C LEU A 76 0.42 -2.62 -12.83
N HIS A 77 1.19 -2.40 -11.76
CA HIS A 77 0.73 -2.64 -10.40
C HIS A 77 -0.50 -1.77 -10.06
N ALA A 78 -0.44 -0.46 -10.32
CA ALA A 78 -1.55 0.44 -10.04
C ALA A 78 -2.82 0.04 -10.78
N LYS A 79 -2.70 -0.34 -12.06
CA LYS A 79 -3.80 -0.82 -12.89
C LYS A 79 -4.41 -2.14 -12.39
N ALA A 80 -3.57 -3.10 -12.02
CA ALA A 80 -4.02 -4.37 -11.44
C ALA A 80 -4.66 -4.16 -10.07
N TYR A 81 -4.05 -3.34 -9.23
CA TYR A 81 -4.56 -2.99 -7.91
C TYR A 81 -5.95 -2.33 -7.97
N GLN A 82 -6.14 -1.38 -8.88
CA GLN A 82 -7.44 -0.73 -9.08
C GLN A 82 -8.53 -1.76 -9.38
N ARG A 83 -8.24 -2.75 -10.20
CA ARG A 83 -9.19 -3.83 -10.54
C ARG A 83 -9.46 -4.76 -9.35
N LEU A 84 -8.47 -5.02 -8.51
CA LEU A 84 -8.57 -5.91 -7.35
C LEU A 84 -9.16 -5.21 -6.11
N SER A 85 -9.14 -3.89 -6.06
CA SER A 85 -9.46 -3.10 -4.87
C SER A 85 -10.91 -3.17 -4.39
N GLY A 86 -11.83 -3.66 -5.22
CA GLY A 86 -13.26 -3.74 -4.86
C GLY A 86 -13.58 -4.63 -3.65
N LYS A 87 -12.66 -5.48 -3.23
CA LYS A 87 -12.81 -6.37 -2.06
C LYS A 87 -12.20 -5.78 -0.78
N ILE A 88 -11.44 -4.71 -0.88
CA ILE A 88 -10.77 -4.09 0.27
C ILE A 88 -11.80 -3.58 1.27
N ARG A 89 -11.54 -3.85 2.54
CA ARG A 89 -12.39 -3.44 3.66
C ARG A 89 -11.51 -2.81 4.75
N PRO A 90 -12.07 -1.92 5.57
CA PRO A 90 -11.38 -1.52 6.79
C PRO A 90 -11.09 -2.73 7.67
N LEU A 91 -9.95 -2.73 8.33
CA LEU A 91 -9.70 -3.69 9.40
C LEU A 91 -10.68 -3.45 10.56
N PRO A 92 -11.07 -4.51 11.31
CA PRO A 92 -12.00 -4.37 12.42
C PRO A 92 -11.54 -3.31 13.42
N GLY A 93 -12.42 -2.37 13.75
CA GLY A 93 -12.15 -1.28 14.69
C GLY A 93 -11.40 -0.08 14.12
N ALA A 94 -10.93 -0.11 12.87
CA ALA A 94 -10.16 0.99 12.30
C ALA A 94 -10.97 2.28 12.19
N ARG A 95 -12.16 2.23 11.62
CA ARG A 95 -13.05 3.39 11.51
C ARG A 95 -13.46 3.93 12.88
N GLU A 96 -13.83 3.04 13.79
CA GLU A 96 -14.24 3.38 15.14
C GLU A 96 -13.13 4.06 15.93
N LEU A 97 -11.89 3.57 15.75
CA LEU A 97 -10.71 4.19 16.36
C LEU A 97 -10.49 5.62 15.85
N LEU A 98 -10.47 5.81 14.54
CA LEU A 98 -10.28 7.15 13.95
C LEU A 98 -11.40 8.10 14.36
N GLN A 99 -12.64 7.64 14.37
CA GLN A 99 -13.78 8.43 14.85
C GLN A 99 -13.66 8.79 16.33
N SER A 100 -13.22 7.84 17.17
CA SER A 100 -13.03 8.09 18.60
C SER A 100 -11.94 9.13 18.87
N LEU A 101 -10.83 9.07 18.13
CA LEU A 101 -9.77 10.07 18.22
C LEU A 101 -10.27 11.45 17.79
N THR A 102 -11.03 11.52 16.69
CA THR A 102 -11.62 12.76 16.20
C THR A 102 -12.58 13.37 17.24
N ASN A 103 -13.46 12.56 17.80
CA ASN A 103 -14.42 12.98 18.81
C ASN A 103 -13.74 13.47 20.09
N ALA A 104 -12.61 12.88 20.46
CA ALA A 104 -11.80 13.27 21.60
C ALA A 104 -10.88 14.47 21.30
N SER A 105 -10.93 15.04 20.10
CA SER A 105 -10.03 16.10 19.63
C SER A 105 -8.55 15.75 19.76
N ILE A 106 -8.23 14.45 19.59
CA ILE A 106 -6.86 13.94 19.55
C ILE A 106 -6.42 13.94 18.08
N PRO A 107 -5.36 14.68 17.72
CA PRO A 107 -4.91 14.74 16.34
C PRO A 107 -4.31 13.41 15.89
N TRP A 108 -4.62 13.03 14.66
CA TRP A 108 -4.09 11.85 14.00
C TRP A 108 -3.79 12.11 12.53
N ALA A 109 -2.93 11.30 11.96
CA ALA A 109 -2.57 11.33 10.55
C ALA A 109 -2.30 9.91 10.04
N ILE A 110 -2.31 9.75 8.73
CA ILE A 110 -1.93 8.52 8.04
C ILE A 110 -0.64 8.78 7.28
N ALA A 111 0.36 7.95 7.50
CA ALA A 111 1.61 7.94 6.77
C ALA A 111 1.72 6.62 5.99
N THR A 112 1.76 6.70 4.67
CA THR A 112 1.85 5.53 3.80
C THR A 112 3.01 5.65 2.83
N SER A 113 3.64 4.51 2.50
CA SER A 113 4.62 4.43 1.42
C SER A 113 3.95 4.30 0.04
N GLY A 114 2.63 4.11 -0.02
CA GLY A 114 1.86 4.02 -1.24
C GLY A 114 1.72 5.36 -1.97
N ARG A 115 1.58 5.31 -3.28
CA ARG A 115 1.23 6.48 -4.08
C ARG A 115 -0.26 6.77 -3.99
N MET A 116 -0.66 8.02 -4.22
CA MET A 116 -2.09 8.42 -4.20
C MET A 116 -2.95 7.62 -5.17
N GLU A 117 -2.39 7.16 -6.29
CA GLU A 117 -3.11 6.32 -7.26
C GLU A 117 -3.71 5.04 -6.63
N THR A 118 -3.03 4.47 -5.65
CA THR A 118 -3.50 3.29 -4.91
C THR A 118 -4.07 3.62 -3.54
N ALA A 119 -3.51 4.62 -2.85
CA ALA A 119 -3.94 5.00 -1.51
C ALA A 119 -5.32 5.68 -1.48
N ALA A 120 -5.70 6.42 -2.52
CA ALA A 120 -6.96 7.16 -2.57
C ALA A 120 -8.19 6.26 -2.35
N HIS A 121 -8.22 5.09 -2.97
CA HIS A 121 -9.29 4.12 -2.76
C HIS A 121 -9.36 3.64 -1.31
N ASN A 122 -8.22 3.31 -0.72
CA ASN A 122 -8.13 2.82 0.66
C ASN A 122 -8.56 3.88 1.67
N LEU A 123 -8.21 5.14 1.44
CA LEU A 123 -8.66 6.27 2.26
C LEU A 123 -10.17 6.46 2.16
N ALA A 124 -10.73 6.36 0.95
CA ALA A 124 -12.18 6.41 0.74
C ALA A 124 -12.91 5.27 1.46
N VAL A 125 -12.37 4.06 1.44
CA VAL A 125 -12.90 2.89 2.18
C VAL A 125 -12.94 3.15 3.68
N LEU A 126 -11.97 3.87 4.22
CA LEU A 126 -11.95 4.30 5.63
C LEU A 126 -12.92 5.45 5.93
N GLY A 127 -13.41 6.16 4.92
CA GLY A 127 -14.20 7.37 5.09
C GLY A 127 -13.34 8.61 5.44
N VAL A 128 -12.08 8.60 5.02
CA VAL A 128 -11.15 9.72 5.22
C VAL A 128 -11.11 10.56 3.95
N ASP A 129 -11.42 11.85 4.09
CA ASP A 129 -11.27 12.84 3.03
C ASP A 129 -9.81 13.33 2.97
N VAL A 130 -9.31 13.57 1.75
CA VAL A 130 -7.95 14.02 1.47
C VAL A 130 -7.96 15.43 0.94
#